data_27dfb630949e77ffdf387597d8321a59
#
_entry.id   27dfb630949e77ffdf387597d8321a59
#
_cell.length_a   1.000
_cell.length_b   1.000
_cell.length_c   1.000
_cell.angle_alpha   90.00
_cell.angle_beta   90.00
_cell.angle_gamma   90.00
#
_symmetry.space_group_name_H-M   'P 1'
#
loop_
_entity.id
_entity.type
_entity.pdbx_description
1 polymer ?
#
loop_
_entity_poly.entity_id
_entity_poly.type
_entity_poly.pdbx_seq_one_letter_code
_entity_poly.pdbx_strand_id
1 'polypeptide(L)'
;MKKIFKTIILTILIMLPLTLKAEITLKERNESNNYGVNKKWTITDSNINNVKQTKYVDSKDKIYDFSDVLTDTEEKELKSLIDKYVSKTKMDMVILTDNVPYSADSTNEDYAADFYDYNDFGIDFKNYSGVLLFRNIYESNPYFNVYTFGEAQLYYSYNRCENMLDYIYPDLSSHNYLNGFTKFIDRFSELYDSGKPSEYKNYYIDDTGHIQKKYVFPTTVALIISSIVTLIVISIMIKKNKMIKKETRANQYLDNSSIKYTKRNKNLISSHTTHYRRVESSSSGGGGFSSHTGSSGGGHSSGGGRHG
;
A
#
# COMPACT_ATOMS: atom_id res chain seq x y z
N MET A 1 2.82 43.65 -12.33
CA MET A 1 1.69 42.78 -12.03
C MET A 1 1.63 41.58 -12.96
N LYS A 2 1.53 41.74 -14.30
CA LYS A 2 1.42 40.62 -15.25
C LYS A 2 2.56 39.59 -15.15
N LYS A 3 3.83 40.00 -14.88
CA LYS A 3 4.96 39.09 -14.74
C LYS A 3 4.89 38.25 -13.45
N ILE A 4 4.50 38.86 -12.33
CA ILE A 4 4.38 38.13 -11.02
C ILE A 4 3.23 37.12 -11.08
N PHE A 5 2.11 37.50 -11.74
CA PHE A 5 0.96 36.59 -11.91
C PHE A 5 1.31 35.38 -12.79
N LYS A 6 2.09 35.62 -13.88
CA LYS A 6 2.60 34.50 -14.71
C LYS A 6 3.54 33.57 -13.95
N THR A 7 4.40 34.14 -13.09
CA THR A 7 5.33 33.34 -12.28
C THR A 7 4.58 32.49 -11.23
N ILE A 8 3.56 33.06 -10.58
CA ILE A 8 2.73 32.33 -9.61
C ILE A 8 1.93 31.19 -10.28
N ILE A 9 1.33 31.46 -11.46
CA ILE A 9 0.61 30.44 -12.23
C ILE A 9 1.56 29.33 -12.68
N LEU A 10 2.78 29.68 -13.12
CA LEU A 10 3.79 28.70 -13.54
C LEU A 10 4.26 27.85 -12.37
N THR A 11 4.43 28.43 -11.17
CA THR A 11 4.82 27.68 -9.97
C THR A 11 3.70 26.75 -9.48
N ILE A 12 2.43 27.18 -9.59
CA ILE A 12 1.27 26.34 -9.27
C ILE A 12 1.12 25.21 -10.28
N LEU A 13 1.40 25.44 -11.56
CA LEU A 13 1.34 24.41 -12.61
C LEU A 13 2.45 23.34 -12.45
N ILE A 14 3.62 23.72 -11.91
CA ILE A 14 4.72 22.79 -11.61
C ILE A 14 4.45 21.98 -10.34
N MET A 15 3.60 22.50 -9.43
CA MET A 15 3.20 21.82 -8.21
C MET A 15 1.97 20.91 -8.37
N LEU A 16 1.29 20.93 -9.53
CA LEU A 16 0.34 19.88 -9.88
C LEU A 16 1.15 18.59 -10.03
N PRO A 17 0.87 17.55 -9.24
CA PRO A 17 1.45 16.25 -9.50
C PRO A 17 1.04 15.91 -10.92
N LEU A 18 2.00 15.87 -11.84
CA LEU A 18 1.88 15.09 -13.05
C LEU A 18 1.69 13.65 -12.59
N THR A 19 0.43 13.27 -12.35
CA THR A 19 0.06 11.87 -12.47
C THR A 19 0.23 11.54 -13.95
N LEU A 20 1.47 11.28 -14.36
CA LEU A 20 1.70 10.37 -15.45
C LEU A 20 1.04 9.06 -14.96
N LYS A 21 -0.24 8.88 -15.32
CA LYS A 21 -0.75 7.55 -15.53
C LYS A 21 0.20 6.98 -16.57
N ALA A 22 1.19 6.20 -16.12
CA ALA A 22 1.70 5.17 -16.96
C ALA A 22 0.44 4.34 -17.29
N GLU A 23 -0.16 4.56 -18.44
CA GLU A 23 -1.01 3.58 -19.10
C GLU A 23 -0.07 2.39 -19.32
N ILE A 24 0.03 1.55 -18.29
CA ILE A 24 0.45 0.18 -18.50
C ILE A 24 -0.73 -0.41 -19.26
N THR A 25 -0.64 -0.34 -20.55
CA THR A 25 -1.48 -1.13 -21.44
C THR A 25 -1.18 -2.58 -21.06
N LEU A 26 -2.00 -3.13 -20.18
CA LEU A 26 -2.09 -4.58 -19.99
C LEU A 26 -2.39 -5.11 -21.39
N LYS A 27 -1.37 -5.70 -22.02
CA LYS A 27 -1.57 -6.32 -23.34
C LYS A 27 -2.61 -7.39 -23.13
N GLU A 28 -3.68 -7.33 -23.91
CA GLU A 28 -4.71 -8.35 -23.89
C GLU A 28 -4.08 -9.71 -24.12
N ARG A 29 -4.50 -10.70 -23.33
CA ARG A 29 -4.07 -12.07 -23.51
C ARG A 29 -4.49 -12.59 -24.86
N ASN A 30 -3.62 -13.36 -25.46
CA ASN A 30 -3.94 -14.07 -26.70
C ASN A 30 -4.80 -15.30 -26.34
N GLU A 31 -6.12 -15.14 -26.42
CA GLU A 31 -7.11 -16.19 -26.18
C GLU A 31 -6.93 -17.41 -27.13
N SER A 32 -6.15 -17.28 -28.21
CA SER A 32 -5.94 -18.36 -29.19
C SER A 32 -5.05 -19.51 -28.70
N ASN A 33 -4.41 -19.36 -27.55
CA ASN A 33 -3.42 -20.35 -27.09
C ASN A 33 -3.99 -21.54 -26.31
N ASN A 34 -5.27 -21.56 -25.99
CA ASN A 34 -5.94 -22.67 -25.27
C ASN A 34 -5.29 -23.11 -23.94
N TYR A 35 -4.60 -22.21 -23.25
CA TYR A 35 -3.97 -22.53 -21.97
C TYR A 35 -4.85 -22.21 -20.75
N GLY A 36 -6.12 -21.90 -20.96
CA GLY A 36 -7.07 -21.58 -19.88
C GLY A 36 -6.77 -20.30 -19.11
N VAL A 37 -5.84 -19.51 -19.56
CA VAL A 37 -5.35 -18.33 -18.85
C VAL A 37 -6.37 -17.20 -18.91
N ASN A 38 -6.59 -16.48 -17.80
CA ASN A 38 -7.58 -15.41 -17.74
C ASN A 38 -7.15 -14.15 -18.51
N LYS A 39 -8.10 -13.22 -18.72
CA LYS A 39 -7.87 -12.00 -19.50
C LYS A 39 -7.00 -10.94 -18.80
N LYS A 40 -6.66 -11.15 -17.54
CA LYS A 40 -5.82 -10.23 -16.75
C LYS A 40 -4.38 -10.17 -17.26
N TRP A 41 -3.86 -11.28 -17.77
CA TRP A 41 -2.43 -11.41 -18.11
C TRP A 41 -2.20 -11.61 -19.59
N THR A 42 -1.08 -11.11 -20.10
CA THR A 42 -0.65 -11.31 -21.48
C THR A 42 0.39 -12.42 -21.53
N ILE A 43 0.23 -13.38 -22.43
CA ILE A 43 1.25 -14.38 -22.72
C ILE A 43 2.36 -13.72 -23.53
N THR A 44 3.59 -13.85 -23.04
CA THR A 44 4.81 -13.32 -23.66
C THR A 44 5.86 -14.43 -23.76
N ASP A 45 6.93 -14.20 -24.54
CA ASP A 45 8.04 -15.16 -24.60
C ASP A 45 8.71 -15.39 -23.24
N SER A 46 8.63 -14.41 -22.34
CA SER A 46 9.22 -14.52 -20.99
C SER A 46 8.41 -15.40 -20.04
N ASN A 47 7.08 -15.46 -20.17
CA ASN A 47 6.22 -16.20 -19.24
C ASN A 47 5.59 -17.47 -19.84
N ILE A 48 5.70 -17.72 -21.16
CA ILE A 48 5.04 -18.84 -21.84
C ILE A 48 5.38 -20.20 -21.23
N ASN A 49 6.60 -20.38 -20.75
CA ASN A 49 7.01 -21.63 -20.14
C ASN A 49 6.32 -21.85 -18.78
N ASN A 50 6.19 -20.82 -17.97
CA ASN A 50 5.49 -20.87 -16.68
C ASN A 50 3.99 -21.11 -16.91
N VAL A 51 3.39 -20.40 -17.89
CA VAL A 51 2.01 -20.62 -18.30
C VAL A 51 1.78 -22.10 -18.68
N LYS A 52 2.67 -22.71 -19.45
CA LYS A 52 2.56 -24.13 -19.86
C LYS A 52 2.78 -25.13 -18.72
N GLN A 53 3.53 -24.74 -17.69
CA GLN A 53 3.83 -25.60 -16.53
C GLN A 53 2.77 -25.50 -15.44
N THR A 54 1.95 -24.44 -15.44
CA THR A 54 0.88 -24.28 -14.46
C THR A 54 -0.16 -25.40 -14.59
N LYS A 55 -0.58 -25.96 -13.47
CA LYS A 55 -1.73 -26.87 -13.41
C LYS A 55 -3.01 -26.08 -13.58
N TYR A 56 -3.81 -26.39 -14.61
CA TYR A 56 -5.08 -25.72 -14.87
C TYR A 56 -6.23 -26.46 -14.22
N VAL A 57 -7.11 -25.68 -13.55
CA VAL A 57 -8.21 -26.19 -12.74
C VAL A 57 -9.47 -25.34 -12.97
N ASP A 58 -10.64 -25.85 -12.56
CA ASP A 58 -11.85 -25.03 -12.46
C ASP A 58 -11.72 -24.12 -11.22
N SER A 59 -11.61 -22.80 -11.43
CA SER A 59 -11.42 -21.80 -10.37
C SER A 59 -12.57 -21.73 -9.35
N LYS A 60 -13.65 -22.50 -9.52
CA LYS A 60 -14.80 -22.55 -8.62
C LYS A 60 -14.61 -23.52 -7.45
N ASP A 61 -13.71 -24.47 -7.55
CA ASP A 61 -13.56 -25.51 -6.53
C ASP A 61 -12.92 -25.00 -5.25
N LYS A 62 -11.97 -24.10 -5.34
CA LYS A 62 -11.28 -23.42 -4.23
C LYS A 62 -10.35 -24.30 -3.38
N ILE A 63 -10.55 -25.61 -3.37
CA ILE A 63 -9.68 -26.60 -2.72
C ILE A 63 -9.03 -27.43 -3.83
N TYR A 64 -7.72 -27.44 -3.85
CA TYR A 64 -6.92 -28.16 -4.85
C TYR A 64 -5.91 -29.04 -4.10
N ASP A 65 -6.39 -30.21 -3.70
CA ASP A 65 -5.60 -31.17 -2.94
C ASP A 65 -4.90 -32.18 -3.87
N PHE A 66 -3.85 -31.73 -4.57
CA PHE A 66 -3.05 -32.62 -5.41
C PHE A 66 -2.19 -33.61 -4.62
N SER A 67 -2.12 -33.44 -3.31
CA SER A 67 -1.35 -34.31 -2.41
C SER A 67 -2.20 -35.39 -1.75
N ASP A 68 -3.53 -35.37 -1.96
CA ASP A 68 -4.49 -36.32 -1.39
C ASP A 68 -4.38 -36.43 0.15
N VAL A 69 -4.25 -35.24 0.80
CA VAL A 69 -4.14 -35.12 2.26
C VAL A 69 -5.48 -34.88 2.95
N LEU A 70 -6.54 -34.63 2.18
CA LEU A 70 -7.91 -34.46 2.63
C LEU A 70 -8.81 -35.55 2.06
N THR A 71 -9.86 -35.85 2.76
CA THR A 71 -10.95 -36.67 2.22
C THR A 71 -11.96 -35.79 1.47
N ASP A 72 -12.73 -36.36 0.54
CA ASP A 72 -13.81 -35.69 -0.19
C ASP A 72 -14.82 -34.95 0.75
N THR A 73 -14.99 -35.46 1.96
CA THR A 73 -15.88 -34.86 2.95
C THR A 73 -15.25 -33.60 3.55
N GLU A 74 -13.98 -33.66 3.89
CA GLU A 74 -13.22 -32.55 4.44
C GLU A 74 -13.06 -31.42 3.40
N GLU A 75 -12.84 -31.76 2.13
CA GLU A 75 -12.83 -30.77 1.06
C GLU A 75 -14.16 -30.02 0.93
N LYS A 76 -15.29 -30.73 1.00
CA LYS A 76 -16.63 -30.13 0.96
C LYS A 76 -16.90 -29.24 2.17
N GLU A 77 -16.44 -29.65 3.37
CA GLU A 77 -16.55 -28.85 4.57
C GLU A 77 -15.76 -27.53 4.44
N LEU A 78 -14.48 -27.63 4.08
CA LEU A 78 -13.61 -26.47 3.87
C LEU A 78 -14.14 -25.55 2.76
N LYS A 79 -14.64 -26.11 1.65
CA LYS A 79 -15.27 -25.32 0.60
C LYS A 79 -16.45 -24.52 1.10
N SER A 80 -17.31 -25.13 1.95
CA SER A 80 -18.43 -24.40 2.55
C SER A 80 -17.99 -23.22 3.42
N LEU A 81 -16.87 -23.35 4.13
CA LEU A 81 -16.28 -22.25 4.91
C LEU A 81 -15.71 -21.18 4.01
N ILE A 82 -14.99 -21.57 2.95
CA ILE A 82 -14.46 -20.64 1.95
C ILE A 82 -15.58 -19.86 1.26
N ASP A 83 -16.67 -20.52 0.86
CA ASP A 83 -17.82 -19.86 0.21
C ASP A 83 -18.43 -18.78 1.14
N LYS A 84 -18.49 -19.02 2.45
CA LYS A 84 -18.91 -18.02 3.44
C LYS A 84 -17.92 -16.85 3.52
N TYR A 85 -16.61 -17.14 3.55
CA TYR A 85 -15.57 -16.12 3.54
C TYR A 85 -15.66 -15.25 2.28
N VAL A 86 -15.71 -15.85 1.10
CA VAL A 86 -15.81 -15.15 -0.20
C VAL A 86 -17.06 -14.28 -0.26
N SER A 87 -18.21 -14.83 0.17
CA SER A 87 -19.46 -14.08 0.21
C SER A 87 -19.39 -12.82 1.10
N LYS A 88 -18.69 -12.93 2.24
CA LYS A 88 -18.52 -11.86 3.21
C LYS A 88 -17.51 -10.81 2.78
N THR A 89 -16.35 -11.23 2.30
CA THR A 89 -15.19 -10.37 2.07
C THR A 89 -15.13 -9.78 0.66
N LYS A 90 -15.78 -10.44 -0.31
CA LYS A 90 -15.61 -10.18 -1.74
C LYS A 90 -14.15 -10.30 -2.17
N MET A 91 -13.44 -11.25 -1.58
CA MET A 91 -12.09 -11.67 -1.91
C MET A 91 -12.08 -13.17 -2.10
N ASP A 92 -11.31 -13.65 -3.05
CA ASP A 92 -11.16 -15.08 -3.26
C ASP A 92 -10.35 -15.75 -2.14
N MET A 93 -10.52 -17.05 -1.97
CA MET A 93 -9.67 -17.83 -1.08
C MET A 93 -9.45 -19.20 -1.68
N VAL A 94 -8.19 -19.60 -1.74
CA VAL A 94 -7.74 -20.84 -2.36
C VAL A 94 -6.85 -21.60 -1.40
N ILE A 95 -7.06 -22.90 -1.27
CA ILE A 95 -6.14 -23.83 -0.61
C ILE A 95 -5.56 -24.76 -1.67
N LEU A 96 -4.25 -24.79 -1.73
CA LEU A 96 -3.48 -25.60 -2.67
C LEU A 96 -2.52 -26.49 -1.89
N THR A 97 -2.65 -27.81 -2.04
CA THR A 97 -1.62 -28.75 -1.59
C THR A 97 -0.98 -29.42 -2.81
N ASP A 98 0.31 -29.61 -2.76
CA ASP A 98 1.03 -30.32 -3.82
C ASP A 98 2.28 -31.03 -3.27
N ASN A 99 2.83 -31.93 -4.04
CA ASN A 99 4.07 -32.62 -3.76
C ASN A 99 5.06 -32.37 -4.91
N VAL A 100 5.60 -31.14 -4.95
CA VAL A 100 6.52 -30.70 -6.00
C VAL A 100 7.95 -30.61 -5.50
N PRO A 101 8.95 -31.10 -6.26
CA PRO A 101 10.33 -31.22 -5.79
C PRO A 101 11.08 -29.86 -5.85
N TYR A 102 10.50 -28.85 -5.24
CA TYR A 102 11.11 -27.53 -5.17
C TYR A 102 11.98 -27.39 -3.93
N SER A 103 13.25 -27.07 -4.14
CA SER A 103 14.24 -26.90 -3.07
C SER A 103 14.44 -25.46 -2.63
N ALA A 104 13.98 -24.49 -3.41
CA ALA A 104 14.10 -23.08 -3.10
C ALA A 104 12.71 -22.46 -2.80
N ASP A 105 12.64 -21.60 -1.80
CA ASP A 105 11.41 -20.90 -1.41
C ASP A 105 10.88 -20.06 -2.56
N SER A 106 11.76 -19.36 -3.29
CA SER A 106 11.36 -18.55 -4.46
C SER A 106 10.66 -19.37 -5.54
N THR A 107 11.02 -20.64 -5.73
CA THR A 107 10.34 -21.53 -6.70
C THR A 107 8.95 -21.92 -6.22
N ASN A 108 8.79 -22.15 -4.91
CA ASN A 108 7.49 -22.38 -4.29
C ASN A 108 6.61 -21.14 -4.40
N GLU A 109 7.19 -19.95 -4.20
CA GLU A 109 6.50 -18.65 -4.31
C GLU A 109 6.01 -18.40 -5.75
N ASP A 110 6.89 -18.57 -6.73
CA ASP A 110 6.54 -18.39 -8.15
C ASP A 110 5.43 -19.37 -8.56
N TYR A 111 5.54 -20.65 -8.14
CA TYR A 111 4.53 -21.66 -8.43
C TYR A 111 3.15 -21.30 -7.88
N ALA A 112 3.09 -20.86 -6.62
CA ALA A 112 1.84 -20.47 -5.98
C ALA A 112 1.22 -19.22 -6.61
N ALA A 113 2.06 -18.23 -6.93
CA ALA A 113 1.63 -16.99 -7.59
C ALA A 113 1.10 -17.27 -9.01
N ASP A 114 1.82 -18.05 -9.80
CA ASP A 114 1.43 -18.45 -11.15
C ASP A 114 0.15 -19.30 -11.14
N PHE A 115 0.01 -20.19 -10.17
CA PHE A 115 -1.21 -20.98 -10.01
C PHE A 115 -2.44 -20.09 -9.79
N TYR A 116 -2.32 -19.10 -8.92
CA TYR A 116 -3.41 -18.15 -8.67
C TYR A 116 -3.73 -17.32 -9.91
N ASP A 117 -2.71 -16.74 -10.53
CA ASP A 117 -2.89 -15.80 -11.63
C ASP A 117 -3.39 -16.47 -12.91
N TYR A 118 -2.86 -17.62 -13.26
CA TYR A 118 -3.21 -18.28 -14.52
C TYR A 118 -4.48 -19.12 -14.47
N ASN A 119 -5.05 -19.34 -13.30
CA ASN A 119 -6.33 -20.03 -13.12
C ASN A 119 -7.52 -19.09 -12.85
N ASP A 120 -7.36 -17.80 -13.11
CA ASP A 120 -8.45 -16.82 -13.02
C ASP A 120 -9.01 -16.59 -11.61
N PHE A 121 -8.25 -16.94 -10.55
CA PHE A 121 -8.68 -16.65 -9.21
C PHE A 121 -8.79 -15.14 -8.97
N GLY A 122 -9.79 -14.74 -8.20
CA GLY A 122 -10.04 -13.34 -7.88
C GLY A 122 -10.60 -12.49 -9.03
N ILE A 123 -10.82 -13.07 -10.24
CA ILE A 123 -11.23 -12.29 -11.42
C ILE A 123 -12.55 -11.54 -11.24
N ASP A 124 -13.46 -12.08 -10.43
CA ASP A 124 -14.76 -11.48 -10.15
C ASP A 124 -14.70 -10.40 -9.06
N PHE A 125 -13.54 -10.18 -8.47
CA PHE A 125 -13.36 -9.26 -7.35
C PHE A 125 -12.46 -8.09 -7.72
N LYS A 126 -12.63 -7.00 -6.98
CA LYS A 126 -11.87 -5.77 -7.20
C LYS A 126 -10.36 -6.04 -7.10
N ASN A 127 -9.62 -5.60 -8.10
CA ASN A 127 -8.17 -5.78 -8.21
C ASN A 127 -7.73 -7.26 -8.09
N TYR A 128 -8.58 -8.19 -8.52
CA TYR A 128 -8.34 -9.64 -8.47
C TYR A 128 -8.01 -10.14 -7.06
N SER A 129 -8.73 -9.58 -6.09
CA SER A 129 -8.44 -9.76 -4.67
C SER A 129 -8.67 -11.19 -4.20
N GLY A 130 -7.73 -11.70 -3.43
CA GLY A 130 -7.85 -12.99 -2.78
C GLY A 130 -6.63 -13.38 -1.97
N VAL A 131 -6.71 -14.56 -1.40
CA VAL A 131 -5.65 -15.20 -0.64
C VAL A 131 -5.46 -16.64 -1.10
N LEU A 132 -4.24 -17.12 -1.08
CA LEU A 132 -3.90 -18.51 -1.36
C LEU A 132 -3.02 -19.03 -0.23
N LEU A 133 -3.42 -20.14 0.38
CA LEU A 133 -2.56 -20.95 1.24
C LEU A 133 -1.97 -22.08 0.39
N PHE A 134 -0.67 -22.11 0.28
CA PHE A 134 0.05 -23.20 -0.41
C PHE A 134 0.76 -24.09 0.60
N ARG A 135 0.57 -25.40 0.47
CA ARG A 135 1.28 -26.43 1.22
C ARG A 135 1.97 -27.36 0.24
N ASN A 136 3.30 -27.32 0.18
CA ASN A 136 4.11 -28.31 -0.49
C ASN A 136 4.53 -29.38 0.54
N ILE A 137 4.12 -30.62 0.33
CA ILE A 137 4.45 -31.73 1.24
C ILE A 137 5.71 -32.51 0.83
N TYR A 138 6.51 -31.99 -0.08
CA TYR A 138 7.73 -32.64 -0.55
C TYR A 138 8.68 -32.91 0.60
N GLU A 139 8.94 -34.20 0.89
CA GLU A 139 9.65 -34.67 2.10
C GLU A 139 11.01 -33.99 2.31
N SER A 140 11.75 -33.73 1.23
CA SER A 140 13.10 -33.16 1.33
C SER A 140 13.08 -31.67 1.65
N ASN A 141 11.96 -30.98 1.41
CA ASN A 141 11.76 -29.57 1.69
C ASN A 141 10.26 -29.26 1.85
N PRO A 142 9.62 -29.72 2.93
CA PRO A 142 8.22 -29.41 3.17
C PRO A 142 8.08 -27.89 3.41
N TYR A 143 7.12 -27.26 2.72
CA TYR A 143 6.97 -25.81 2.70
C TYR A 143 5.51 -25.42 2.75
N PHE A 144 5.19 -24.33 3.43
CA PHE A 144 3.89 -23.67 3.31
C PHE A 144 4.01 -22.17 3.48
N ASN A 145 3.16 -21.46 2.78
CA ASN A 145 3.09 -20.00 2.86
C ASN A 145 1.71 -19.50 2.46
N VAL A 146 1.43 -18.25 2.84
CA VAL A 146 0.22 -17.51 2.50
C VAL A 146 0.55 -16.40 1.53
N TYR A 147 -0.20 -16.32 0.46
CA TYR A 147 -0.08 -15.30 -0.58
C TYR A 147 -1.33 -14.44 -0.62
N THR A 148 -1.14 -13.15 -0.76
CA THR A 148 -2.24 -12.17 -0.81
C THR A 148 -2.19 -11.41 -2.13
N PHE A 149 -3.36 -11.22 -2.73
CA PHE A 149 -3.54 -10.62 -4.03
C PHE A 149 -4.52 -9.45 -3.96
N GLY A 150 -4.29 -8.42 -4.75
CA GLY A 150 -5.20 -7.27 -4.83
C GLY A 150 -5.45 -6.60 -3.46
N GLU A 151 -6.71 -6.25 -3.18
CA GLU A 151 -7.09 -5.58 -1.93
C GLU A 151 -6.76 -6.40 -0.67
N ALA A 152 -6.63 -7.73 -0.77
CA ALA A 152 -6.27 -8.59 0.35
C ALA A 152 -4.91 -8.19 0.96
N GLN A 153 -3.96 -7.72 0.15
CA GLN A 153 -2.67 -7.23 0.63
C GLN A 153 -2.79 -6.10 1.66
N LEU A 154 -3.87 -5.30 1.59
CA LEU A 154 -4.11 -4.18 2.53
C LEU A 154 -4.77 -4.62 3.83
N TYR A 155 -5.47 -5.76 3.83
CA TYR A 155 -6.09 -6.34 5.04
C TYR A 155 -5.15 -7.28 5.77
N TYR A 156 -4.37 -8.04 5.01
CA TYR A 156 -3.51 -9.11 5.50
C TYR A 156 -2.05 -8.69 5.32
N SER A 157 -1.60 -7.81 6.22
CA SER A 157 -0.21 -7.32 6.22
C SER A 157 0.77 -8.48 6.45
N TYR A 158 2.03 -8.25 6.12
CA TYR A 158 3.11 -9.21 6.38
C TYR A 158 3.03 -9.79 7.79
N ASN A 159 2.95 -8.94 8.82
CA ASN A 159 2.88 -9.39 10.22
C ASN A 159 1.63 -10.23 10.51
N ARG A 160 0.50 -9.94 9.84
CA ARG A 160 -0.71 -10.75 9.99
C ARG A 160 -0.56 -12.12 9.34
N CYS A 161 0.09 -12.18 8.18
CA CYS A 161 0.42 -13.44 7.51
C CYS A 161 1.41 -14.27 8.32
N GLU A 162 2.49 -13.66 8.86
CA GLU A 162 3.44 -14.33 9.74
C GLU A 162 2.76 -14.96 10.97
N ASN A 163 1.96 -14.16 11.68
CA ASN A 163 1.21 -14.64 12.83
C ASN A 163 0.21 -15.76 12.46
N MET A 164 -0.31 -15.74 11.24
CA MET A 164 -1.18 -16.78 10.73
C MET A 164 -0.39 -18.08 10.50
N LEU A 165 0.75 -17.99 9.84
CA LEU A 165 1.62 -19.14 9.60
C LEU A 165 2.03 -19.80 10.92
N ASP A 166 2.43 -18.99 11.91
CA ASP A 166 2.77 -19.50 13.25
C ASP A 166 1.55 -20.17 13.95
N TYR A 167 0.34 -19.62 13.75
CA TYR A 167 -0.88 -20.16 14.35
C TYR A 167 -1.32 -21.50 13.77
N ILE A 168 -1.13 -21.74 12.47
CA ILE A 168 -1.50 -23.00 11.81
C ILE A 168 -0.35 -24.00 11.76
N TYR A 169 0.89 -23.56 12.02
CA TYR A 169 2.09 -24.42 11.96
C TYR A 169 1.96 -25.73 12.74
N PRO A 170 1.49 -25.76 14.02
CA PRO A 170 1.39 -27.00 14.78
C PRO A 170 0.47 -28.04 14.14
N ASP A 171 -0.62 -27.59 13.51
CA ASP A 171 -1.56 -28.49 12.84
C ASP A 171 -0.99 -29.05 11.53
N LEU A 172 -0.44 -28.17 10.69
CA LEU A 172 0.12 -28.59 9.40
C LEU A 172 1.35 -29.47 9.56
N SER A 173 2.20 -29.21 10.54
CA SER A 173 3.37 -30.03 10.84
C SER A 173 3.04 -31.37 11.46
N SER A 174 1.90 -31.48 12.17
CA SER A 174 1.39 -32.76 12.69
C SER A 174 0.45 -33.49 11.73
N HIS A 175 0.33 -33.03 10.48
CA HIS A 175 -0.55 -33.58 9.44
C HIS A 175 -2.05 -33.49 9.78
N ASN A 176 -2.43 -32.59 10.67
CA ASN A 176 -3.83 -32.29 10.98
C ASN A 176 -4.38 -31.23 10.04
N TYR A 177 -4.45 -31.56 8.75
CA TYR A 177 -4.71 -30.60 7.68
C TYR A 177 -6.08 -29.92 7.78
N LEU A 178 -7.14 -30.68 8.05
CA LEU A 178 -8.49 -30.12 8.20
C LEU A 178 -8.51 -29.01 9.26
N ASN A 179 -7.94 -29.27 10.43
CA ASN A 179 -7.92 -28.30 11.50
C ASN A 179 -7.06 -27.06 11.15
N GLY A 180 -5.89 -27.28 10.55
CA GLY A 180 -5.01 -26.19 10.11
C GLY A 180 -5.69 -25.30 9.08
N PHE A 181 -6.35 -25.87 8.07
CA PHE A 181 -7.05 -25.12 7.04
C PHE A 181 -8.32 -24.44 7.55
N THR A 182 -9.06 -25.08 8.46
CA THR A 182 -10.20 -24.44 9.14
C THR A 182 -9.75 -23.22 9.93
N LYS A 183 -8.69 -23.35 10.73
CA LYS A 183 -8.10 -22.21 11.48
C LYS A 183 -7.65 -21.07 10.55
N PHE A 184 -7.07 -21.42 9.39
CA PHE A 184 -6.69 -20.43 8.37
C PHE A 184 -7.90 -19.64 7.89
N ILE A 185 -8.98 -20.31 7.48
CA ILE A 185 -10.20 -19.67 6.96
C ILE A 185 -10.84 -18.76 8.02
N ASP A 186 -11.02 -19.29 9.23
CA ASP A 186 -11.66 -18.57 10.33
C ASP A 186 -10.84 -17.33 10.71
N ARG A 187 -9.52 -17.49 10.85
CA ARG A 187 -8.66 -16.38 11.25
C ARG A 187 -8.60 -15.28 10.21
N PHE A 188 -8.57 -15.62 8.92
CA PHE A 188 -8.63 -14.61 7.85
C PHE A 188 -9.97 -13.87 7.85
N SER A 189 -11.06 -14.56 8.16
CA SER A 189 -12.38 -13.95 8.33
C SER A 189 -12.42 -12.95 9.51
N GLU A 190 -11.82 -13.30 10.66
CA GLU A 190 -11.68 -12.40 11.82
C GLU A 190 -10.79 -11.19 11.52
N LEU A 191 -9.66 -11.42 10.84
CA LEU A 191 -8.75 -10.34 10.46
C LEU A 191 -9.41 -9.35 9.50
N TYR A 192 -10.27 -9.84 8.60
CA TYR A 192 -11.08 -8.97 7.74
C TYR A 192 -12.02 -8.10 8.56
N ASP A 193 -12.73 -8.67 9.55
CA ASP A 193 -13.63 -7.91 10.43
C ASP A 193 -12.89 -6.84 11.24
N SER A 194 -11.66 -7.10 11.63
CA SER A 194 -10.81 -6.11 12.31
C SER A 194 -10.39 -4.94 11.41
N GLY A 195 -10.64 -5.04 10.10
CA GLY A 195 -10.34 -4.03 9.10
C GLY A 195 -8.85 -3.93 8.74
N LYS A 196 -8.55 -2.95 7.90
CA LYS A 196 -7.16 -2.68 7.46
C LYS A 196 -6.32 -2.19 8.63
N PRO A 197 -5.09 -2.69 8.81
CA PRO A 197 -4.14 -2.17 9.78
C PRO A 197 -3.92 -0.67 9.61
N SER A 198 -3.56 0.03 10.69
CA SER A 198 -3.40 1.49 10.69
C SER A 198 -2.35 1.97 9.69
N GLU A 199 -1.32 1.17 9.46
CA GLU A 199 -0.26 1.43 8.49
C GLU A 199 -0.76 1.49 7.05
N TYR A 200 -1.86 0.76 6.72
CA TYR A 200 -2.43 0.70 5.37
C TYR A 200 -3.60 1.66 5.10
N LYS A 201 -3.99 2.51 6.04
CA LYS A 201 -5.10 3.46 5.85
C LYS A 201 -4.95 4.36 4.62
N ASN A 202 -3.71 4.71 4.30
CA ASN A 202 -3.37 5.60 3.19
C ASN A 202 -2.76 4.86 2.00
N TYR A 203 -3.11 3.60 1.81
CA TYR A 203 -2.65 2.81 0.68
C TYR A 203 -3.82 2.32 -0.17
N TYR A 204 -3.54 2.02 -1.42
CA TYR A 204 -4.47 1.42 -2.37
C TYR A 204 -3.71 0.44 -3.25
N ILE A 205 -4.45 -0.39 -3.97
CA ILE A 205 -3.89 -1.29 -4.99
C ILE A 205 -4.09 -0.63 -6.35
N ASP A 206 -3.03 -0.56 -7.13
CA ASP A 206 -3.09 -0.08 -8.51
C ASP A 206 -3.64 -1.16 -9.47
N ASP A 207 -3.79 -0.79 -10.74
CA ASP A 207 -4.34 -1.67 -11.77
C ASP A 207 -3.43 -2.88 -12.09
N THR A 208 -2.19 -2.86 -11.61
CA THR A 208 -1.20 -3.94 -11.76
C THR A 208 -1.10 -4.82 -10.51
N GLY A 209 -1.92 -4.58 -9.49
CA GLY A 209 -1.94 -5.34 -8.25
C GLY A 209 -0.90 -4.93 -7.21
N HIS A 210 -0.15 -3.85 -7.44
CA HIS A 210 0.86 -3.39 -6.50
C HIS A 210 0.29 -2.41 -5.46
N ILE A 211 0.86 -2.47 -4.25
CA ILE A 211 0.52 -1.54 -3.16
C ILE A 211 1.11 -0.16 -3.46
N GLN A 212 0.26 0.86 -3.50
CA GLN A 212 0.62 2.24 -3.72
C GLN A 212 0.17 3.12 -2.55
N LYS A 213 0.96 4.11 -2.20
CA LYS A 213 0.62 5.07 -1.16
C LYS A 213 -0.25 6.18 -1.74
N LYS A 214 -1.42 6.43 -1.13
CA LYS A 214 -2.23 7.61 -1.46
C LYS A 214 -1.48 8.86 -1.07
N TYR A 215 -1.35 9.77 -2.01
CA TYR A 215 -0.87 11.11 -1.69
C TYR A 215 -1.99 11.87 -0.97
N VAL A 216 -1.83 12.02 0.34
CA VAL A 216 -2.72 12.87 1.15
C VAL A 216 -2.11 14.28 1.12
N PHE A 217 -2.77 15.18 0.41
CA PHE A 217 -2.34 16.58 0.38
C PHE A 217 -2.45 17.17 1.79
N PRO A 218 -1.33 17.61 2.40
CA PRO A 218 -1.36 18.11 3.77
C PRO A 218 -2.12 19.45 3.81
N THR A 219 -3.40 19.39 4.19
CA THR A 219 -4.27 20.55 4.29
C THR A 219 -3.69 21.65 5.17
N THR A 220 -2.96 21.28 6.22
CA THR A 220 -2.23 22.21 7.09
C THR A 220 -1.16 23.00 6.33
N VAL A 221 -0.39 22.35 5.45
CA VAL A 221 0.61 23.02 4.61
C VAL A 221 -0.08 23.95 3.61
N ALA A 222 -1.19 23.50 3.02
CA ALA A 222 -1.98 24.35 2.11
C ALA A 222 -2.50 25.60 2.81
N LEU A 223 -3.01 25.48 4.04
CA LEU A 223 -3.47 26.61 4.85
C LEU A 223 -2.34 27.58 5.20
N ILE A 224 -1.16 27.06 5.54
CA ILE A 224 0.01 27.91 5.81
C ILE A 224 0.42 28.68 4.55
N ILE A 225 0.52 28.00 3.41
CA ILE A 225 0.90 28.64 2.14
C ILE A 225 -0.14 29.70 1.75
N SER A 226 -1.44 29.37 1.82
CA SER A 226 -2.51 30.32 1.49
C SER A 226 -2.49 31.54 2.42
N SER A 227 -2.22 31.35 3.72
CA SER A 227 -2.09 32.45 4.69
C SER A 227 -0.91 33.36 4.36
N ILE A 228 0.24 32.80 4.01
CA ILE A 228 1.42 33.59 3.60
C ILE A 228 1.11 34.41 2.34
N VAL A 229 0.52 33.77 1.31
CA VAL A 229 0.13 34.48 0.07
C VAL A 229 -0.84 35.59 0.36
N THR A 230 -1.83 35.35 1.21
CA THR A 230 -2.82 36.36 1.61
C THR A 230 -2.15 37.55 2.30
N LEU A 231 -1.23 37.30 3.24
CA LEU A 231 -0.48 38.35 3.94
C LEU A 231 0.39 39.18 2.98
N ILE A 232 1.00 38.54 1.99
CA ILE A 232 1.78 39.26 0.94
C ILE A 232 0.87 40.17 0.13
N VAL A 233 -0.29 39.66 -0.31
CA VAL A 233 -1.27 40.46 -1.08
C VAL A 233 -1.78 41.67 -0.27
N ILE A 234 -2.17 41.45 0.98
CA ILE A 234 -2.60 42.51 1.88
C ILE A 234 -1.48 43.55 2.07
N SER A 235 -0.24 43.12 2.27
CA SER A 235 0.90 44.04 2.43
C SER A 235 1.13 44.91 1.18
N ILE A 236 0.98 44.31 -0.01
CA ILE A 236 1.07 45.06 -1.28
C ILE A 236 -0.07 46.06 -1.41
N MET A 237 -1.30 45.64 -1.04
CA MET A 237 -2.46 46.54 -1.07
C MET A 237 -2.31 47.70 -0.11
N ILE A 238 -1.86 47.46 1.12
CA ILE A 238 -1.59 48.51 2.12
C ILE A 238 -0.52 49.45 1.60
N LYS A 239 0.59 48.96 1.03
CA LYS A 239 1.65 49.81 0.46
C LYS A 239 1.16 50.64 -0.69
N LYS A 240 0.29 50.12 -1.59
CA LYS A 240 -0.28 50.87 -2.71
C LYS A 240 -1.31 51.90 -2.29
N ASN A 241 -2.08 51.61 -1.22
CA ASN A 241 -3.15 52.46 -0.75
C ASN A 241 -2.75 53.34 0.43
N LYS A 242 -1.44 53.38 0.82
CA LYS A 242 -0.96 54.37 1.75
C LYS A 242 -1.16 55.72 1.12
N MET A 243 -2.24 56.39 1.50
CA MET A 243 -2.34 57.82 1.31
C MET A 243 -1.16 58.49 2.02
N ILE A 244 -0.41 59.24 1.28
CA ILE A 244 0.57 60.15 1.86
C ILE A 244 -0.25 61.18 2.65
N LYS A 245 -0.58 60.83 3.90
CA LYS A 245 -1.09 61.88 4.80
C LYS A 245 0.04 62.89 4.89
N LYS A 246 -0.21 64.11 4.39
CA LYS A 246 0.65 65.24 4.71
C LYS A 246 0.87 65.19 6.22
N GLU A 247 2.12 64.98 6.64
CA GLU A 247 2.45 65.03 8.06
C GLU A 247 2.13 66.46 8.56
N THR A 248 1.03 66.56 9.24
CA THR A 248 0.69 67.72 10.04
C THR A 248 1.28 67.50 11.46
N ARG A 249 2.54 67.07 11.53
CA ARG A 249 3.21 67.06 12.81
C ARG A 249 3.70 68.43 13.14
N ALA A 250 3.44 68.86 14.35
CA ALA A 250 3.90 70.15 14.88
C ALA A 250 5.40 70.42 14.73
N ASN A 251 6.18 69.32 14.56
CA ASN A 251 7.63 69.34 14.30
C ASN A 251 8.05 70.09 13.03
N GLN A 252 7.15 70.33 12.08
CA GLN A 252 7.46 71.12 10.87
C GLN A 252 7.54 72.60 11.15
N TYR A 253 7.02 73.05 12.31
CA TYR A 253 7.04 74.44 12.79
C TYR A 253 8.00 74.63 13.97
N LEU A 254 8.71 73.54 14.36
CA LEU A 254 9.72 73.62 15.43
C LEU A 254 11.07 73.96 14.80
N ASP A 255 11.59 75.08 15.11
CA ASP A 255 13.00 75.40 14.87
C ASP A 255 13.85 74.56 15.82
N ASN A 256 14.43 73.51 15.31
CA ASN A 256 15.26 72.54 16.07
C ASN A 256 16.49 73.22 16.67
N SER A 257 16.87 74.42 16.23
CA SER A 257 17.97 75.21 16.78
C SER A 257 17.63 75.88 18.08
N SER A 258 16.33 76.02 18.34
CA SER A 258 15.81 76.67 19.57
C SER A 258 15.57 75.77 20.76
N ILE A 259 15.68 74.46 20.56
CA ILE A 259 15.42 73.44 21.60
C ILE A 259 16.67 73.20 22.46
N LYS A 260 16.67 73.70 23.69
CA LYS A 260 17.71 73.41 24.70
C LYS A 260 17.24 72.29 25.62
N TYR A 261 17.90 71.16 25.55
CA TYR A 261 17.67 70.02 26.49
C TYR A 261 18.40 70.35 27.82
N THR A 262 17.67 70.44 28.90
CA THR A 262 18.25 70.61 30.25
C THR A 262 18.72 69.32 30.91
N LYS A 263 18.21 68.14 30.50
CA LYS A 263 18.63 66.86 31.01
C LYS A 263 18.27 65.75 30.06
N ARG A 264 19.18 64.81 29.75
CA ARG A 264 18.98 63.64 28.93
C ARG A 264 19.41 62.38 29.66
N ASN A 265 18.45 61.52 30.10
CA ASN A 265 18.73 60.23 30.71
C ASN A 265 18.42 59.14 29.76
N LYS A 266 19.33 58.16 29.60
CA LYS A 266 19.11 56.90 28.92
C LYS A 266 19.11 55.78 29.95
N ASN A 267 17.97 55.17 30.19
CA ASN A 267 17.87 53.96 31.03
C ASN A 267 17.52 52.77 30.19
N LEU A 268 18.30 51.68 30.31
CA LEU A 268 17.99 50.39 29.73
C LEU A 268 16.94 49.69 30.60
N ILE A 269 15.76 49.41 30.06
CA ILE A 269 14.62 48.95 30.85
C ILE A 269 14.55 47.43 30.93
N SER A 270 15.02 46.69 29.93
CA SER A 270 15.04 45.22 29.96
C SER A 270 15.92 44.62 28.88
N SER A 271 16.57 43.49 29.16
CA SER A 271 17.15 42.56 28.17
C SER A 271 16.67 41.16 28.49
N HIS A 272 16.19 40.41 27.49
CA HIS A 272 15.72 39.05 27.64
C HIS A 272 16.49 38.13 26.69
N THR A 273 17.06 37.02 27.24
CA THR A 273 17.75 36.01 26.44
C THR A 273 16.97 34.71 26.55
N THR A 274 16.54 34.15 25.41
CA THR A 274 15.81 32.87 25.36
C THR A 274 16.70 31.78 24.77
N HIS A 275 16.86 30.67 25.46
CA HIS A 275 17.55 29.48 24.94
C HIS A 275 16.57 28.43 24.48
N TYR A 276 16.74 27.93 23.26
CA TYR A 276 15.98 26.81 22.71
C TYR A 276 16.82 25.56 22.69
N ARG A 277 16.28 24.47 23.24
CA ARG A 277 16.89 23.13 23.16
C ARG A 277 16.28 22.39 21.98
N ARG A 278 17.12 21.94 21.03
CA ARG A 278 16.72 21.11 19.90
C ARG A 278 16.53 19.67 20.36
N VAL A 279 15.36 19.11 20.13
CA VAL A 279 15.07 17.68 20.37
C VAL A 279 15.31 16.95 19.06
N GLU A 280 16.23 15.96 19.09
CA GLU A 280 16.44 15.06 17.96
C GLU A 280 15.37 13.95 17.99
N SER A 281 14.69 13.76 16.87
CA SER A 281 13.73 12.68 16.70
C SER A 281 14.43 11.41 16.23
N SER A 282 14.35 10.35 17.03
CA SER A 282 14.78 9.02 16.64
C SER A 282 13.79 8.41 15.66
N SER A 283 14.23 8.05 14.46
CA SER A 283 13.46 7.26 13.51
C SER A 283 13.51 5.79 13.90
N SER A 284 12.37 5.21 14.26
CA SER A 284 12.24 3.75 14.38
C SER A 284 12.05 3.15 12.98
N GLY A 285 12.94 2.21 12.63
CA GLY A 285 12.88 1.49 11.37
C GLY A 285 11.65 0.60 11.29
N GLY A 286 10.84 0.80 10.26
CA GLY A 286 9.77 -0.11 9.90
C GLY A 286 10.32 -1.33 9.16
N GLY A 287 9.87 -2.54 9.56
CA GLY A 287 10.16 -3.78 8.87
C GLY A 287 9.70 -3.71 7.40
N GLY A 288 10.61 -4.06 6.50
CA GLY A 288 10.34 -4.00 5.07
C GLY A 288 9.47 -5.17 4.61
N PHE A 289 8.55 -4.88 3.69
CA PHE A 289 7.85 -5.90 2.93
C PHE A 289 8.80 -6.57 1.94
N SER A 290 8.73 -7.89 1.84
CA SER A 290 9.12 -8.55 0.60
C SER A 290 7.91 -8.57 -0.33
N SER A 291 7.87 -7.70 -1.33
CA SER A 291 6.97 -7.86 -2.45
C SER A 291 7.72 -8.55 -3.58
N HIS A 292 7.14 -9.58 -4.17
CA HIS A 292 7.66 -10.19 -5.37
C HIS A 292 6.63 -10.12 -6.48
N THR A 293 7.08 -10.28 -7.69
CA THR A 293 6.23 -10.27 -8.86
C THR A 293 6.33 -11.65 -9.50
N GLY A 294 5.22 -12.36 -9.59
CA GLY A 294 5.17 -13.62 -10.33
C GLY A 294 5.47 -13.43 -11.82
N SER A 295 5.60 -14.49 -12.55
CA SER A 295 5.91 -14.46 -14.00
C SER A 295 4.83 -13.72 -14.82
N SER A 296 3.62 -13.61 -14.26
CA SER A 296 2.49 -12.85 -14.82
C SER A 296 2.70 -11.33 -14.79
N GLY A 297 3.64 -10.80 -13.99
CA GLY A 297 3.88 -9.36 -13.78
C GLY A 297 2.93 -8.70 -12.79
N GLY A 298 2.04 -9.47 -12.10
CA GLY A 298 1.18 -8.96 -11.04
C GLY A 298 1.91 -8.79 -9.71
N GLY A 299 1.53 -7.74 -8.96
CA GLY A 299 2.04 -7.51 -7.62
C GLY A 299 1.37 -8.42 -6.60
N HIS A 300 2.19 -9.10 -5.80
CA HIS A 300 1.77 -9.98 -4.70
C HIS A 300 2.53 -9.64 -3.44
N SER A 301 1.98 -10.02 -2.29
CA SER A 301 2.67 -10.01 -1.01
C SER A 301 2.50 -11.35 -0.33
N SER A 302 3.54 -11.83 0.32
CA SER A 302 3.51 -13.09 1.07
C SER A 302 4.07 -12.88 2.48
N GLY A 303 3.73 -13.80 3.37
CA GLY A 303 4.47 -14.00 4.62
C GLY A 303 5.80 -14.71 4.34
N GLY A 304 6.65 -14.80 5.34
CA GLY A 304 7.82 -15.67 5.27
C GLY A 304 7.39 -17.13 5.33
N GLY A 305 7.86 -17.94 4.38
CA GLY A 305 7.56 -19.37 4.36
C GLY A 305 8.03 -20.10 5.61
N ARG A 306 7.40 -21.23 5.91
CA ARG A 306 7.76 -22.15 7.00
C ARG A 306 8.06 -23.51 6.46
N HIS A 307 9.00 -24.20 7.13
CA HIS A 307 9.37 -25.58 6.85
C HIS A 307 8.87 -26.47 8.00
N GLY A 308 8.35 -27.65 7.66
CA GLY A 308 7.80 -28.57 8.66
C GLY A 308 6.87 -29.62 8.10
#